data_602b7e104cfcfa8f28fb50f727cdb092
#
_entry.id   602b7e104cfcfa8f28fb50f727cdb092
#
_cell.length_a   1.000
_cell.length_b   1.000
_cell.length_c   1.000
_cell.angle_alpha   90.00
_cell.angle_beta   90.00
_cell.angle_gamma   90.00
#
_symmetry.space_group_name_H-M   'P 1'
#
loop_
_entity.id
_entity.type
_entity.pdbx_description
1 polymer ?
#
loop_
_entity_poly.entity_id
_entity_poly.type
_entity_poly.pdbx_seq_one_letter_code
_entity_poly.pdbx_strand_id
1 'polypeptide(L)'
;MLFTSNLDNKNNYQNQRIPVTESSISGFVALNSMKGKGQDTILNFLDVYEISNTYPFHFDRSFDLENDYRTKSMLATSVDNVNGENIGVLQIINRKDDKQETIPFDEDDELVLSSFADLAAVHIERARITKEMILRMIKMAELRDPKETGAHVNRVGAYSAELYEHWAMKNDVPKNEIKQMKGNYRLASMLHDVGKVGISDIILKKPGPFTGEERKLMQQHTVFGTELFKYSASEMDRLATTISLSHHENWDGTGYPYGIGNNADHDMVGENIPLSGRIVKITDVYDALMSIRCYKKAWDEQKVLDEIEKNSGIEFDPFLVTCFFDIYETMKAIQVKYEEK
;
A
#
# COMPACT_ATOMS: atom_id res chain seq x y z
N MET A 1 -5.57 13.72 -5.25
CA MET A 1 -4.62 12.86 -5.97
C MET A 1 -5.31 12.44 -7.26
N LEU A 2 -4.87 12.92 -8.41
CA LEU A 2 -5.49 12.56 -9.69
C LEU A 2 -4.79 11.30 -10.23
N PHE A 3 -5.58 10.28 -10.55
CA PHE A 3 -5.11 9.13 -11.32
C PHE A 3 -5.60 9.32 -12.74
N THR A 4 -4.70 9.36 -13.71
CA THR A 4 -5.06 9.31 -15.11
C THR A 4 -4.72 7.92 -15.66
N SER A 5 -5.65 7.30 -16.34
CA SER A 5 -5.43 6.09 -17.11
C SER A 5 -5.76 6.41 -18.56
N ASN A 6 -4.81 6.24 -19.47
CA ASN A 6 -5.03 6.37 -20.90
C ASN A 6 -4.90 4.99 -21.56
N LEU A 7 -5.89 4.59 -22.34
CA LEU A 7 -5.89 3.31 -23.06
C LEU A 7 -4.83 3.25 -24.18
N ASP A 8 -4.36 4.38 -24.67
CA ASP A 8 -3.35 4.47 -25.74
C ASP A 8 -1.88 4.46 -25.26
N ASN A 9 -1.63 4.18 -24.06
CA ASN A 9 -0.48 3.57 -23.38
C ASN A 9 0.94 3.95 -23.83
N LYS A 10 1.27 5.21 -24.01
CA LYS A 10 2.67 5.64 -24.18
C LYS A 10 3.25 6.51 -23.09
N ASN A 11 2.44 7.12 -22.22
CA ASN A 11 2.92 8.01 -21.15
C ASN A 11 2.22 7.76 -19.82
N ASN A 12 3.01 7.47 -18.81
CA ASN A 12 2.57 7.13 -17.46
C ASN A 12 2.33 8.42 -16.66
N TYR A 13 1.11 9.00 -16.72
CA TYR A 13 0.70 10.16 -15.90
C TYR A 13 0.28 9.77 -14.48
N GLN A 14 1.04 8.90 -13.83
CA GLN A 14 0.73 8.49 -12.48
C GLN A 14 1.27 9.50 -11.46
N ASN A 15 0.37 9.96 -10.56
CA ASN A 15 0.72 10.71 -9.35
C ASN A 15 1.10 12.20 -9.49
N GLN A 16 0.59 12.93 -10.48
CA GLN A 16 0.71 14.38 -10.43
C GLN A 16 -0.19 14.97 -9.32
N ARG A 17 0.38 15.82 -8.48
CA ARG A 17 -0.38 16.59 -7.49
C ARG A 17 -0.79 17.91 -8.10
N ILE A 18 -2.09 18.05 -8.37
CA ILE A 18 -2.68 19.29 -8.89
C ILE A 18 -3.45 19.95 -7.74
N PRO A 19 -3.27 21.26 -7.49
CA PRO A 19 -4.08 21.96 -6.49
C PRO A 19 -5.53 21.99 -6.90
N VAL A 20 -6.45 21.79 -5.95
CA VAL A 20 -7.89 21.89 -6.18
C VAL A 20 -8.27 23.37 -6.15
N THR A 21 -8.44 23.96 -7.33
CA THR A 21 -8.77 25.38 -7.51
C THR A 21 -9.92 25.55 -8.49
N GLU A 22 -10.64 26.65 -8.42
CA GLU A 22 -11.70 26.98 -9.41
C GLU A 22 -11.16 27.24 -10.81
N SER A 23 -9.85 27.37 -10.98
CA SER A 23 -9.21 27.65 -12.27
C SER A 23 -9.00 26.41 -13.16
N SER A 24 -9.30 25.21 -12.68
CA SER A 24 -9.27 23.97 -13.44
C SER A 24 -10.63 23.31 -13.49
N ILE A 25 -10.93 22.58 -14.58
CA ILE A 25 -12.22 21.87 -14.75
C ILE A 25 -12.49 20.92 -13.59
N SER A 26 -11.51 20.06 -13.25
CA SER A 26 -11.65 19.11 -12.15
C SER A 26 -11.79 19.80 -10.79
N GLY A 27 -11.02 20.87 -10.56
CA GLY A 27 -11.12 21.63 -9.32
C GLY A 27 -12.46 22.35 -9.16
N PHE A 28 -12.98 22.90 -10.25
CA PHE A 28 -14.31 23.53 -10.26
C PHE A 28 -15.42 22.53 -9.94
N VAL A 29 -15.44 21.36 -10.59
CA VAL A 29 -16.41 20.27 -10.32
C VAL A 29 -16.33 19.84 -8.85
N ALA A 30 -15.12 19.60 -8.34
CA ALA A 30 -14.91 19.20 -6.93
C ALA A 30 -15.43 20.26 -5.95
N LEU A 31 -15.10 21.53 -6.17
CA LEU A 31 -15.49 22.63 -5.26
C LEU A 31 -17.01 22.91 -5.31
N ASN A 32 -17.66 22.73 -6.46
CA ASN A 32 -19.10 22.90 -6.57
C ASN A 32 -19.87 21.76 -5.90
N SER A 33 -19.38 20.52 -6.00
CA SER A 33 -19.92 19.42 -5.23
C SER A 33 -19.83 19.72 -3.73
N MET A 34 -18.67 20.14 -3.22
CA MET A 34 -18.47 20.51 -1.81
C MET A 34 -19.40 21.67 -1.34
N LYS A 35 -19.83 22.55 -2.25
CA LYS A 35 -20.76 23.64 -1.95
C LYS A 35 -22.23 23.22 -2.01
N GLY A 36 -22.52 21.95 -2.33
CA GLY A 36 -23.89 21.44 -2.50
C GLY A 36 -24.62 22.01 -3.72
N LYS A 37 -23.90 22.52 -4.71
CA LYS A 37 -24.46 23.07 -5.95
C LYS A 37 -24.66 21.94 -6.97
N GLY A 38 -25.77 21.21 -6.89
CA GLY A 38 -26.04 20.02 -7.70
C GLY A 38 -26.08 20.25 -9.22
N GLN A 39 -26.18 21.49 -9.71
CA GLN A 39 -26.26 21.79 -11.16
C GLN A 39 -24.91 21.82 -11.87
N ASP A 40 -23.78 22.01 -11.15
CA ASP A 40 -22.45 22.18 -11.75
C ASP A 40 -21.51 21.02 -11.36
N THR A 41 -22.07 19.85 -11.04
CA THR A 41 -21.29 18.63 -10.69
C THR A 41 -21.02 17.75 -11.91
N ILE A 42 -21.70 18.02 -13.03
CA ILE A 42 -21.47 17.38 -14.34
C ILE A 42 -21.21 18.49 -15.35
N LEU A 43 -20.10 18.41 -16.06
CA LEU A 43 -19.72 19.35 -17.12
C LEU A 43 -19.46 18.57 -18.41
N ASN A 44 -20.15 18.97 -19.49
CA ASN A 44 -20.03 18.36 -20.81
C ASN A 44 -19.58 19.42 -21.81
N PHE A 45 -18.41 19.24 -22.41
CA PHE A 45 -17.83 20.14 -23.39
C PHE A 45 -17.70 19.47 -24.75
N LEU A 46 -18.22 20.10 -25.78
CA LEU A 46 -18.09 19.66 -27.18
C LEU A 46 -16.65 19.86 -27.68
N ASP A 47 -16.01 20.96 -27.29
CA ASP A 47 -14.59 21.24 -27.49
C ASP A 47 -14.04 22.04 -26.31
N VAL A 48 -13.08 21.45 -25.59
CA VAL A 48 -12.47 22.10 -24.40
C VAL A 48 -11.65 23.36 -24.74
N TYR A 49 -11.26 23.54 -26.00
CA TYR A 49 -10.55 24.74 -26.45
C TYR A 49 -11.48 25.93 -26.70
N GLU A 50 -12.79 25.65 -26.77
CA GLU A 50 -13.86 26.63 -26.99
C GLU A 50 -14.67 26.92 -25.72
N ILE A 51 -14.14 26.60 -24.54
CA ILE A 51 -14.78 26.85 -23.25
C ILE A 51 -15.04 28.36 -23.12
N SER A 52 -16.30 28.72 -22.84
CA SER A 52 -16.72 30.10 -22.67
C SER A 52 -15.99 30.81 -21.52
N ASN A 53 -15.62 32.08 -21.73
CA ASN A 53 -15.03 32.92 -20.68
C ASN A 53 -15.99 33.23 -19.51
N THR A 54 -17.23 32.72 -19.55
CA THR A 54 -18.16 32.79 -18.41
C THR A 54 -17.80 31.83 -17.30
N TYR A 55 -17.03 30.76 -17.60
CA TYR A 55 -16.49 29.86 -16.59
C TYR A 55 -15.25 30.46 -15.93
N PRO A 56 -15.03 30.22 -14.63
CA PRO A 56 -13.83 30.69 -13.91
C PRO A 56 -12.56 29.90 -14.23
N PHE A 57 -12.66 28.89 -15.08
CA PHE A 57 -11.56 27.99 -15.46
C PHE A 57 -11.33 28.00 -16.98
N HIS A 58 -10.18 27.48 -17.35
CA HIS A 58 -9.80 27.21 -18.74
C HIS A 58 -9.21 25.81 -18.86
N PHE A 59 -9.16 25.28 -20.08
CA PHE A 59 -8.49 24.01 -20.35
C PHE A 59 -6.98 24.23 -20.41
N ASP A 60 -6.23 23.48 -19.59
CA ASP A 60 -4.77 23.47 -19.63
C ASP A 60 -4.28 22.60 -20.81
N ARG A 61 -3.63 23.26 -21.77
CA ARG A 61 -3.15 22.64 -23.00
C ARG A 61 -1.77 22.02 -22.88
N SER A 62 -1.12 22.10 -21.72
CA SER A 62 0.25 21.61 -21.53
C SER A 62 0.38 20.12 -21.87
N PHE A 63 -0.58 19.31 -21.39
CA PHE A 63 -0.65 17.89 -21.72
C PHE A 63 -0.72 17.64 -23.23
N ASP A 64 -1.61 18.32 -23.92
CA ASP A 64 -1.81 18.14 -25.37
C ASP A 64 -0.55 18.51 -26.14
N LEU A 65 0.12 19.60 -25.75
CA LEU A 65 1.37 20.07 -26.37
C LEU A 65 2.55 19.13 -26.11
N GLU A 66 2.67 18.58 -24.92
CA GLU A 66 3.75 17.66 -24.55
C GLU A 66 3.63 16.29 -25.25
N ASN A 67 2.39 15.89 -25.62
CA ASN A 67 2.09 14.55 -26.11
C ASN A 67 1.63 14.48 -27.56
N ASP A 68 1.68 15.61 -28.28
CA ASP A 68 1.14 15.72 -29.63
C ASP A 68 -0.31 15.17 -29.70
N TYR A 69 -1.12 15.56 -28.70
CA TYR A 69 -2.49 15.12 -28.51
C TYR A 69 -3.46 16.29 -28.65
N ARG A 70 -4.69 16.04 -29.05
CA ARG A 70 -5.74 17.04 -29.11
C ARG A 70 -6.95 16.54 -28.31
N THR A 71 -7.12 17.07 -27.12
CA THR A 71 -8.34 16.89 -26.35
C THR A 71 -9.45 17.76 -26.96
N LYS A 72 -10.54 17.16 -27.41
CA LYS A 72 -11.68 17.84 -28.00
C LYS A 72 -12.88 17.75 -27.08
N SER A 73 -13.65 16.67 -27.12
CA SER A 73 -14.80 16.49 -26.23
C SER A 73 -14.34 16.04 -24.83
N MET A 74 -15.02 16.53 -23.80
CA MET A 74 -14.75 16.18 -22.42
C MET A 74 -16.05 16.14 -21.62
N LEU A 75 -16.20 15.07 -20.84
CA LEU A 75 -17.24 14.94 -19.84
C LEU A 75 -16.62 14.72 -18.47
N ALA A 76 -17.00 15.52 -17.48
CA ALA A 76 -16.48 15.48 -16.12
C ALA A 76 -17.63 15.40 -15.12
N THR A 77 -17.51 14.57 -14.09
CA THR A 77 -18.47 14.45 -12.99
C THR A 77 -17.78 14.33 -11.64
N SER A 78 -18.44 14.80 -10.58
CA SER A 78 -17.97 14.60 -9.21
C SER A 78 -18.10 13.12 -8.81
N VAL A 79 -17.20 12.70 -7.92
CA VAL A 79 -17.26 11.42 -7.22
C VAL A 79 -17.51 11.73 -5.75
N ASP A 80 -18.74 11.55 -5.31
CA ASP A 80 -19.18 11.93 -3.97
C ASP A 80 -19.52 10.68 -3.15
N ASN A 81 -19.09 10.66 -1.88
CA ASN A 81 -19.42 9.55 -0.99
C ASN A 81 -20.90 9.63 -0.52
N VAL A 82 -21.34 8.62 0.21
CA VAL A 82 -22.74 8.54 0.73
C VAL A 82 -23.14 9.70 1.66
N ASN A 83 -22.17 10.42 2.18
CA ASN A 83 -22.39 11.61 3.02
C ASN A 83 -22.46 12.90 2.20
N GLY A 84 -22.30 12.83 0.87
CA GLY A 84 -22.23 13.99 -0.02
C GLY A 84 -20.88 14.71 0.02
N GLU A 85 -19.83 14.08 0.56
CA GLU A 85 -18.49 14.64 0.53
C GLU A 85 -17.78 14.28 -0.78
N ASN A 86 -17.23 15.27 -1.47
CA ASN A 86 -16.46 15.02 -2.67
C ASN A 86 -15.15 14.29 -2.35
N ILE A 87 -14.95 13.13 -2.97
CA ILE A 87 -13.74 12.29 -2.83
C ILE A 87 -12.93 12.21 -4.12
N GLY A 88 -13.44 12.82 -5.21
CA GLY A 88 -12.75 12.86 -6.49
C GLY A 88 -13.56 13.46 -7.61
N VAL A 89 -12.98 13.47 -8.80
CA VAL A 89 -13.64 13.84 -10.06
C VAL A 89 -13.25 12.80 -11.10
N LEU A 90 -14.24 12.33 -11.83
CA LEU A 90 -14.05 11.43 -12.96
C LEU A 90 -14.16 12.24 -14.26
N GLN A 91 -13.15 12.11 -15.12
CA GLN A 91 -13.13 12.78 -16.43
C GLN A 91 -12.88 11.76 -17.54
N ILE A 92 -13.67 11.85 -18.60
CA ILE A 92 -13.45 11.13 -19.85
C ILE A 92 -13.31 12.13 -20.99
N ILE A 93 -12.46 11.80 -21.95
CA ILE A 93 -12.12 12.69 -23.05
C ILE A 93 -12.23 11.95 -24.40
N ASN A 94 -12.55 12.72 -25.45
CA ASN A 94 -12.51 12.28 -26.83
C ASN A 94 -13.35 11.01 -27.08
N ARG A 95 -14.68 11.08 -26.85
CA ARG A 95 -15.62 10.04 -27.29
C ARG A 95 -15.39 9.70 -28.76
N LYS A 96 -15.32 8.42 -29.06
CA LYS A 96 -15.11 7.93 -30.45
C LYS A 96 -16.37 7.31 -31.01
N ASP A 97 -16.64 7.58 -32.28
CA ASP A 97 -17.63 6.82 -33.06
C ASP A 97 -17.03 5.54 -33.65
N ASP A 98 -17.84 4.80 -34.42
CA ASP A 98 -17.43 3.57 -35.08
C ASP A 98 -16.30 3.78 -36.10
N LYS A 99 -16.11 5.00 -36.60
CA LYS A 99 -15.04 5.40 -37.51
C LYS A 99 -13.79 5.92 -36.80
N GLN A 100 -13.75 5.85 -35.46
CA GLN A 100 -12.69 6.41 -34.62
C GLN A 100 -12.56 7.95 -34.68
N GLU A 101 -13.60 8.64 -35.14
CA GLU A 101 -13.65 10.11 -35.11
C GLU A 101 -14.11 10.61 -33.74
N THR A 102 -13.56 11.73 -33.28
CA THR A 102 -13.96 12.32 -32.00
C THR A 102 -15.30 13.05 -32.15
N ILE A 103 -16.28 12.58 -31.38
CA ILE A 103 -17.64 13.13 -31.31
C ILE A 103 -17.96 13.68 -29.92
N PRO A 104 -18.97 14.53 -29.76
CA PRO A 104 -19.48 14.99 -28.47
C PRO A 104 -20.02 13.83 -27.62
N PHE A 105 -19.99 14.01 -26.30
CA PHE A 105 -20.72 13.16 -25.37
C PHE A 105 -22.21 13.56 -25.37
N ASP A 106 -23.11 12.58 -25.20
CA ASP A 106 -24.56 12.80 -25.12
C ASP A 106 -25.10 12.54 -23.71
N GLU A 107 -26.42 12.66 -23.52
CA GLU A 107 -27.10 12.47 -22.24
C GLU A 107 -26.96 11.05 -21.70
N ASP A 108 -26.91 10.04 -22.57
CA ASP A 108 -26.70 8.65 -22.17
C ASP A 108 -25.27 8.45 -21.60
N ASP A 109 -24.27 9.10 -22.18
CA ASP A 109 -22.91 9.10 -21.66
C ASP A 109 -22.82 9.75 -20.28
N GLU A 110 -23.58 10.83 -20.04
CA GLU A 110 -23.66 11.50 -18.72
C GLU A 110 -24.23 10.57 -17.65
N LEU A 111 -25.31 9.84 -17.96
CA LEU A 111 -25.90 8.85 -17.06
C LEU A 111 -24.96 7.71 -16.76
N VAL A 112 -24.28 7.20 -17.80
CA VAL A 112 -23.29 6.13 -17.64
C VAL A 112 -22.11 6.59 -16.78
N LEU A 113 -21.55 7.78 -17.06
CA LEU A 113 -20.42 8.30 -16.30
C LEU A 113 -20.79 8.53 -14.83
N SER A 114 -21.99 9.07 -14.57
CA SER A 114 -22.50 9.26 -13.20
C SER A 114 -22.62 7.94 -12.46
N SER A 115 -23.14 6.90 -13.10
CA SER A 115 -23.23 5.56 -12.52
C SER A 115 -21.84 4.99 -12.18
N PHE A 116 -20.86 5.20 -13.05
CA PHE A 116 -19.45 4.83 -12.76
C PHE A 116 -18.87 5.64 -11.61
N ALA A 117 -19.20 6.93 -11.50
CA ALA A 117 -18.74 7.77 -10.39
C ALA A 117 -19.30 7.27 -9.05
N ASP A 118 -20.58 6.90 -8.99
CA ASP A 118 -21.20 6.31 -7.80
C ASP A 118 -20.55 4.99 -7.40
N LEU A 119 -20.31 4.09 -8.36
CA LEU A 119 -19.60 2.84 -8.10
C LEU A 119 -18.17 3.09 -7.62
N ALA A 120 -17.45 4.02 -8.25
CA ALA A 120 -16.11 4.40 -7.84
C ALA A 120 -16.11 4.95 -6.41
N ALA A 121 -17.09 5.78 -6.05
CA ALA A 121 -17.23 6.34 -4.71
C ALA A 121 -17.37 5.24 -3.66
N VAL A 122 -18.24 4.25 -3.88
CA VAL A 122 -18.43 3.12 -2.97
C VAL A 122 -17.13 2.34 -2.77
N HIS A 123 -16.40 2.05 -3.86
CA HIS A 123 -15.16 1.27 -3.77
C HIS A 123 -14.01 2.05 -3.11
N ILE A 124 -13.86 3.34 -3.42
CA ILE A 124 -12.85 4.20 -2.81
C ILE A 124 -13.10 4.34 -1.30
N GLU A 125 -14.36 4.58 -0.92
CA GLU A 125 -14.74 4.72 0.49
C GLU A 125 -14.53 3.42 1.27
N ARG A 126 -14.91 2.28 0.69
CA ARG A 126 -14.64 0.97 1.29
C ARG A 126 -13.14 0.73 1.51
N ALA A 127 -12.31 1.04 0.53
CA ALA A 127 -10.86 0.91 0.66
C ALA A 127 -10.30 1.85 1.75
N ARG A 128 -10.84 3.09 1.85
CA ARG A 128 -10.48 4.06 2.90
C ARG A 128 -10.85 3.54 4.29
N ILE A 129 -12.07 3.08 4.48
CA ILE A 129 -12.55 2.53 5.76
C ILE A 129 -11.70 1.32 6.18
N THR A 130 -11.44 0.39 5.25
CA THR A 130 -10.59 -0.78 5.54
C THR A 130 -9.20 -0.36 6.02
N LYS A 131 -8.57 0.58 5.32
CA LYS A 131 -7.26 1.12 5.72
C LYS A 131 -7.30 1.78 7.11
N GLU A 132 -8.32 2.58 7.38
CA GLU A 132 -8.49 3.20 8.69
C GLU A 132 -8.70 2.17 9.81
N MET A 133 -9.46 1.10 9.56
CA MET A 133 -9.62 0.01 10.51
C MET A 133 -8.28 -0.67 10.83
N ILE A 134 -7.49 -0.97 9.81
CA ILE A 134 -6.13 -1.54 9.99
C ILE A 134 -5.27 -0.61 10.84
N LEU A 135 -5.24 0.68 10.53
CA LEU A 135 -4.46 1.66 11.31
C LEU A 135 -4.93 1.75 12.78
N ARG A 136 -6.24 1.61 13.03
CA ARG A 136 -6.78 1.54 14.40
C ARG A 136 -6.37 0.26 15.12
N MET A 137 -6.38 -0.89 14.43
CA MET A 137 -5.90 -2.15 15.00
C MET A 137 -4.40 -2.05 15.37
N ILE A 138 -3.57 -1.50 14.50
CA ILE A 138 -2.16 -1.24 14.76
C ILE A 138 -2.01 -0.32 15.98
N LYS A 139 -2.77 0.76 16.03
CA LYS A 139 -2.72 1.69 17.18
C LYS A 139 -3.14 1.04 18.50
N MET A 140 -4.10 0.13 18.47
CA MET A 140 -4.49 -0.65 19.67
C MET A 140 -3.35 -1.59 20.11
N ALA A 141 -2.69 -2.25 19.16
CA ALA A 141 -1.54 -3.12 19.46
C ALA A 141 -0.37 -2.31 20.05
N GLU A 142 -0.05 -1.15 19.46
CA GLU A 142 0.99 -0.22 19.93
C GLU A 142 0.73 0.29 21.36
N LEU A 143 -0.53 0.63 21.70
CA LEU A 143 -0.88 1.05 23.06
C LEU A 143 -0.58 -0.03 24.10
N ARG A 144 -0.58 -1.30 23.69
CA ARG A 144 -0.30 -2.42 24.57
C ARG A 144 1.18 -2.79 24.60
N ASP A 145 1.86 -2.78 23.48
CA ASP A 145 3.31 -3.00 23.36
C ASP A 145 4.04 -1.71 22.93
N PRO A 146 4.59 -0.94 23.86
CA PRO A 146 5.30 0.30 23.52
C PRO A 146 6.59 0.09 22.70
N LYS A 147 7.02 -1.17 22.49
CA LYS A 147 8.18 -1.51 21.64
C LYS A 147 7.81 -1.55 20.16
N GLU A 148 6.52 -1.69 19.85
CA GLU A 148 5.96 -1.66 18.51
C GLU A 148 5.50 -0.23 18.20
N THR A 149 6.40 0.61 17.71
CA THR A 149 6.06 2.00 17.40
C THR A 149 5.36 2.12 16.05
N GLY A 150 4.48 3.10 15.91
CA GLY A 150 3.82 3.39 14.62
C GLY A 150 4.82 3.67 13.50
N ALA A 151 6.01 4.18 13.82
CA ALA A 151 7.10 4.38 12.87
C ALA A 151 7.64 3.03 12.36
N HIS A 152 7.93 2.08 13.27
CA HIS A 152 8.39 0.73 12.95
C HIS A 152 7.43 0.03 11.98
N VAL A 153 6.16 -0.13 12.35
CA VAL A 153 5.19 -0.83 11.48
C VAL A 153 5.01 -0.17 10.11
N ASN A 154 5.08 1.18 10.05
CA ASN A 154 5.03 1.90 8.77
C ASN A 154 6.27 1.65 7.92
N ARG A 155 7.47 1.55 8.52
CA ARG A 155 8.71 1.24 7.83
C ARG A 155 8.69 -0.20 7.32
N VAL A 156 8.40 -1.19 8.19
CA VAL A 156 8.30 -2.61 7.79
C VAL A 156 7.30 -2.80 6.65
N GLY A 157 6.10 -2.18 6.73
CA GLY A 157 5.13 -2.22 5.64
C GLY A 157 5.63 -1.60 4.33
N ALA A 158 6.37 -0.48 4.41
CA ALA A 158 6.92 0.18 3.23
C ALA A 158 8.08 -0.63 2.62
N TYR A 159 9.02 -1.12 3.43
CA TYR A 159 10.12 -1.98 3.00
C TYR A 159 9.60 -3.24 2.31
N SER A 160 8.63 -3.93 2.93
CA SER A 160 8.06 -5.16 2.38
C SER A 160 7.39 -4.94 1.03
N ALA A 161 6.71 -3.80 0.85
CA ALA A 161 6.09 -3.46 -0.42
C ALA A 161 7.11 -3.21 -1.54
N GLU A 162 8.21 -2.50 -1.25
CA GLU A 162 9.27 -2.23 -2.24
C GLU A 162 10.07 -3.50 -2.55
N LEU A 163 10.37 -4.33 -1.53
CA LEU A 163 11.08 -5.58 -1.73
C LEU A 163 10.25 -6.58 -2.54
N TYR A 164 8.93 -6.67 -2.28
CA TYR A 164 8.03 -7.47 -3.09
C TYR A 164 7.99 -7.01 -4.55
N GLU A 165 7.85 -5.70 -4.79
CA GLU A 165 7.82 -5.15 -6.15
C GLU A 165 9.09 -5.51 -6.91
N HIS A 166 10.25 -5.32 -6.30
CA HIS A 166 11.53 -5.63 -6.92
C HIS A 166 11.70 -7.12 -7.19
N TRP A 167 11.35 -7.97 -6.21
CA TRP A 167 11.32 -9.43 -6.39
C TRP A 167 10.40 -9.83 -7.55
N ALA A 168 9.19 -9.26 -7.59
CA ALA A 168 8.18 -9.57 -8.60
C ALA A 168 8.63 -9.15 -10.02
N MET A 169 9.30 -7.99 -10.16
CA MET A 169 9.89 -7.55 -11.42
C MET A 169 10.98 -8.51 -11.91
N LYS A 170 11.82 -9.03 -11.00
CA LYS A 170 12.88 -10.01 -11.34
C LYS A 170 12.32 -11.39 -11.68
N ASN A 171 11.09 -11.69 -11.30
CA ASN A 171 10.39 -12.95 -11.60
C ASN A 171 9.31 -12.79 -12.68
N ASP A 172 9.38 -11.72 -13.49
CA ASP A 172 8.49 -11.47 -14.63
C ASP A 172 6.99 -11.47 -14.28
N VAL A 173 6.64 -11.11 -13.03
CA VAL A 173 5.24 -10.99 -12.62
C VAL A 173 4.58 -9.83 -13.39
N PRO A 174 3.35 -10.00 -13.91
CA PRO A 174 2.65 -8.96 -14.65
C PRO A 174 2.47 -7.66 -13.86
N LYS A 175 2.71 -6.51 -14.48
CA LYS A 175 2.68 -5.19 -13.81
C LYS A 175 1.37 -4.87 -13.10
N ASN A 176 0.22 -5.33 -13.63
CA ASN A 176 -1.08 -5.16 -12.99
C ASN A 176 -1.18 -5.95 -11.68
N GLU A 177 -0.63 -7.17 -11.62
CA GLU A 177 -0.58 -7.99 -10.41
C GLU A 177 0.37 -7.40 -9.38
N ILE A 178 1.55 -6.94 -9.80
CA ILE A 178 2.50 -6.22 -8.92
C ILE A 178 1.82 -5.04 -8.25
N LYS A 179 1.11 -4.21 -9.03
CA LYS A 179 0.43 -3.01 -8.52
C LYS A 179 -0.64 -3.36 -7.47
N GLN A 180 -1.41 -4.41 -7.71
CA GLN A 180 -2.44 -4.88 -6.78
C GLN A 180 -1.82 -5.44 -5.50
N MET A 181 -0.84 -6.34 -5.62
CA MET A 181 -0.23 -7.03 -4.49
C MET A 181 0.67 -6.12 -3.65
N LYS A 182 1.36 -5.15 -4.24
CA LYS A 182 2.21 -4.19 -3.51
C LYS A 182 1.45 -3.49 -2.38
N GLY A 183 0.19 -3.07 -2.66
CA GLY A 183 -0.68 -2.47 -1.65
C GLY A 183 -1.04 -3.44 -0.52
N ASN A 184 -1.34 -4.69 -0.85
CA ASN A 184 -1.66 -5.74 0.11
C ASN A 184 -0.44 -6.08 0.99
N TYR A 185 0.74 -6.25 0.38
CA TYR A 185 2.00 -6.46 1.14
C TYR A 185 2.24 -5.35 2.14
N ARG A 186 2.07 -4.08 1.72
CA ARG A 186 2.23 -2.94 2.61
C ARG A 186 1.35 -3.02 3.85
N LEU A 187 0.05 -3.28 3.67
CA LEU A 187 -0.91 -3.30 4.78
C LEU A 187 -0.77 -4.57 5.63
N ALA A 188 -0.60 -5.73 5.00
CA ALA A 188 -0.49 -6.99 5.72
C ALA A 188 0.80 -7.07 6.56
N SER A 189 1.93 -6.56 6.05
CA SER A 189 3.19 -6.53 6.80
C SER A 189 3.13 -5.63 8.04
N MET A 190 2.30 -4.58 8.02
CA MET A 190 2.07 -3.74 9.20
C MET A 190 1.38 -4.50 10.34
N LEU A 191 0.80 -5.66 10.07
CA LEU A 191 0.05 -6.50 11.02
C LEU A 191 0.85 -7.73 11.47
N HIS A 192 2.14 -7.87 11.09
CA HIS A 192 2.94 -9.06 11.37
C HIS A 192 2.91 -9.46 12.85
N ASP A 193 3.00 -8.49 13.74
CA ASP A 193 3.08 -8.64 15.19
C ASP A 193 1.75 -8.41 15.94
N VAL A 194 0.63 -8.26 15.23
CA VAL A 194 -0.68 -7.96 15.84
C VAL A 194 -1.10 -9.01 16.87
N GLY A 195 -0.64 -10.25 16.75
CA GLY A 195 -0.92 -11.33 17.70
C GLY A 195 -0.29 -11.14 19.09
N LYS A 196 0.62 -10.20 19.27
CA LYS A 196 1.12 -9.79 20.60
C LYS A 196 0.00 -9.34 21.54
N VAL A 197 -1.13 -8.93 20.98
CA VAL A 197 -2.33 -8.62 21.76
C VAL A 197 -2.81 -9.82 22.62
N GLY A 198 -2.53 -11.04 22.21
CA GLY A 198 -2.84 -12.28 22.95
C GLY A 198 -1.84 -12.62 24.06
N ILE A 199 -0.67 -11.98 24.10
CA ILE A 199 0.39 -12.27 25.07
C ILE A 199 0.10 -11.60 26.42
N SER A 200 0.36 -12.27 27.53
CA SER A 200 0.20 -11.68 28.88
C SER A 200 1.15 -10.51 29.08
N ASP A 201 0.65 -9.43 29.72
CA ASP A 201 1.45 -8.24 30.05
C ASP A 201 2.70 -8.57 30.89
N ILE A 202 2.66 -9.59 31.72
CA ILE A 202 3.80 -10.04 32.53
C ILE A 202 4.98 -10.45 31.62
N ILE A 203 4.70 -11.03 30.47
CA ILE A 203 5.70 -11.46 29.50
C ILE A 203 6.01 -10.31 28.53
N LEU A 204 4.97 -9.70 27.95
CA LEU A 204 5.12 -8.65 26.95
C LEU A 204 5.94 -7.46 27.44
N LYS A 205 5.69 -7.03 28.70
CA LYS A 205 6.33 -5.86 29.32
C LYS A 205 7.50 -6.23 30.25
N LYS A 206 7.95 -7.49 30.23
CA LYS A 206 9.03 -7.94 31.10
C LYS A 206 10.31 -7.12 30.86
N PRO A 207 10.89 -6.50 31.90
CA PRO A 207 12.21 -5.90 31.82
C PRO A 207 13.29 -7.01 31.90
N GLY A 208 14.01 -7.23 30.79
CA GLY A 208 15.11 -8.19 30.73
C GLY A 208 14.83 -9.43 29.86
N PRO A 209 15.74 -10.39 29.84
CA PRO A 209 15.66 -11.57 28.97
C PRO A 209 14.54 -12.53 29.41
N PHE A 210 13.94 -13.21 28.42
CA PHE A 210 12.97 -14.27 28.68
C PHE A 210 13.65 -15.55 29.12
N THR A 211 13.00 -16.28 30.03
CA THR A 211 13.31 -17.71 30.28
C THR A 211 12.89 -18.53 29.06
N GLY A 212 13.28 -19.82 29.03
CA GLY A 212 12.87 -20.72 27.95
C GLY A 212 11.36 -20.84 27.80
N GLU A 213 10.61 -20.94 28.89
CA GLU A 213 9.14 -21.04 28.88
C GLU A 213 8.49 -19.71 28.48
N GLU A 214 8.98 -18.58 28.97
CA GLU A 214 8.47 -17.26 28.58
C GLU A 214 8.72 -16.99 27.11
N ARG A 215 9.85 -17.43 26.56
CA ARG A 215 10.14 -17.33 25.13
C ARG A 215 9.13 -18.12 24.30
N LYS A 216 8.81 -19.36 24.68
CA LYS A 216 7.79 -20.17 24.02
C LYS A 216 6.42 -19.48 24.05
N LEU A 217 6.05 -18.85 25.18
CA LEU A 217 4.81 -18.10 25.30
C LEU A 217 4.83 -16.85 24.41
N MET A 218 5.93 -16.12 24.35
CA MET A 218 6.07 -14.97 23.44
C MET A 218 5.95 -15.40 21.98
N GLN A 219 6.53 -16.53 21.58
CA GLN A 219 6.45 -17.05 20.21
C GLN A 219 5.01 -17.39 19.78
N GLN A 220 4.07 -17.59 20.72
CA GLN A 220 2.66 -17.81 20.38
C GLN A 220 1.98 -16.62 19.70
N HIS A 221 2.60 -15.42 19.70
CA HIS A 221 2.01 -14.28 18.98
C HIS A 221 1.82 -14.56 17.49
N THR A 222 2.68 -15.39 16.88
CA THR A 222 2.56 -15.79 15.48
C THR A 222 1.25 -16.57 15.24
N VAL A 223 0.90 -17.46 16.15
CA VAL A 223 -0.34 -18.24 16.09
C VAL A 223 -1.55 -17.37 16.44
N PHE A 224 -1.46 -16.55 17.49
CA PHE A 224 -2.56 -15.63 17.84
C PHE A 224 -2.87 -14.63 16.75
N GLY A 225 -1.84 -14.16 16.00
CA GLY A 225 -2.03 -13.30 14.84
C GLY A 225 -2.90 -13.96 13.77
N THR A 226 -2.74 -15.26 13.52
CA THR A 226 -3.54 -15.97 12.51
C THR A 226 -5.02 -16.07 12.90
N GLU A 227 -5.33 -16.23 14.19
CA GLU A 227 -6.71 -16.33 14.66
C GLU A 227 -7.53 -15.07 14.42
N LEU A 228 -6.88 -13.90 14.37
CA LEU A 228 -7.56 -12.62 14.07
C LEU A 228 -8.13 -12.56 12.65
N PHE A 229 -7.54 -13.32 11.71
CA PHE A 229 -7.90 -13.30 10.29
C PHE A 229 -8.57 -14.59 9.81
N LYS A 230 -8.83 -15.55 10.71
CA LYS A 230 -9.28 -16.91 10.40
C LYS A 230 -10.52 -17.00 9.51
N TYR A 231 -11.46 -16.06 9.66
CA TYR A 231 -12.73 -16.06 8.93
C TYR A 231 -12.79 -15.04 7.81
N SER A 232 -11.67 -14.44 7.48
CA SER A 232 -11.63 -13.42 6.45
C SER A 232 -11.39 -14.01 5.05
N ALA A 233 -12.09 -13.45 4.06
CA ALA A 233 -12.05 -13.91 2.67
C ALA A 233 -11.17 -13.01 1.77
N SER A 234 -10.66 -11.88 2.27
CA SER A 234 -9.89 -10.97 1.46
C SER A 234 -8.47 -11.48 1.21
N GLU A 235 -7.89 -11.12 0.07
CA GLU A 235 -6.51 -11.47 -0.27
C GLU A 235 -5.51 -10.84 0.73
N MET A 236 -5.78 -9.63 1.18
CA MET A 236 -4.98 -8.93 2.20
C MET A 236 -4.99 -9.69 3.53
N ASP A 237 -6.15 -10.21 3.97
CA ASP A 237 -6.24 -10.95 5.22
C ASP A 237 -5.55 -12.32 5.14
N ARG A 238 -5.66 -13.01 3.99
CA ARG A 238 -4.88 -14.24 3.76
C ARG A 238 -3.38 -13.97 3.84
N LEU A 239 -2.95 -12.85 3.26
CA LEU A 239 -1.55 -12.43 3.32
C LEU A 239 -1.13 -12.09 4.75
N ALA A 240 -1.96 -11.37 5.51
CA ALA A 240 -1.72 -11.04 6.92
C ALA A 240 -1.64 -12.31 7.79
N THR A 241 -2.53 -13.29 7.58
CA THR A 241 -2.47 -14.61 8.23
C THR A 241 -1.13 -15.29 7.97
N THR A 242 -0.74 -15.36 6.71
CA THR A 242 0.52 -16.02 6.30
C THR A 242 1.74 -15.33 6.89
N ILE A 243 1.78 -14.00 6.83
CA ILE A 243 2.86 -13.19 7.41
C ILE A 243 2.93 -13.39 8.92
N SER A 244 1.81 -13.23 9.63
CA SER A 244 1.77 -13.41 11.08
C SER A 244 2.34 -14.77 11.50
N LEU A 245 2.01 -15.83 10.76
CA LEU A 245 2.46 -17.17 11.06
C LEU A 245 3.95 -17.39 10.77
N SER A 246 4.48 -16.83 9.66
CA SER A 246 5.75 -17.27 9.09
C SER A 246 6.88 -16.23 9.10
N HIS A 247 6.65 -14.99 9.57
CA HIS A 247 7.66 -13.95 9.54
C HIS A 247 8.86 -14.19 10.49
N HIS A 248 8.77 -15.17 11.37
CA HIS A 248 9.88 -15.60 12.21
C HIS A 248 10.50 -16.94 11.80
N GLU A 249 10.02 -17.54 10.71
CA GLU A 249 10.72 -18.71 10.16
C GLU A 249 12.08 -18.30 9.59
N ASN A 250 13.08 -19.14 9.78
CA ASN A 250 14.42 -18.99 9.22
C ASN A 250 14.52 -19.82 7.93
N TRP A 251 15.28 -19.33 6.97
CA TRP A 251 15.48 -20.03 5.70
C TRP A 251 15.95 -21.48 5.86
N ASP A 252 16.79 -21.73 6.86
CA ASP A 252 17.32 -23.06 7.20
C ASP A 252 16.35 -23.94 8.02
N GLY A 253 15.14 -23.46 8.33
CA GLY A 253 14.13 -24.18 9.11
C GLY A 253 14.29 -24.12 10.62
N THR A 254 15.23 -23.34 11.15
CA THR A 254 15.45 -23.23 12.62
C THR A 254 14.56 -22.18 13.30
N GLY A 255 13.68 -21.51 12.55
CA GLY A 255 12.78 -20.45 13.03
C GLY A 255 11.58 -20.96 13.85
N TYR A 256 10.56 -20.14 13.98
CA TYR A 256 9.32 -20.52 14.65
C TYR A 256 8.09 -19.94 13.92
N PRO A 257 6.91 -20.56 14.08
CA PRO A 257 6.53 -21.59 15.06
C PRO A 257 6.91 -23.02 14.69
N TYR A 258 7.27 -23.33 13.45
CA TYR A 258 7.48 -24.71 12.99
C TYR A 258 8.81 -25.31 13.47
N GLY A 259 9.90 -24.55 13.51
CA GLY A 259 11.22 -25.01 13.95
C GLY A 259 11.40 -25.15 15.48
N ILE A 260 10.33 -24.98 16.28
CA ILE A 260 10.43 -25.14 17.74
C ILE A 260 10.67 -26.59 18.12
N GLY A 261 11.74 -26.83 18.86
CA GLY A 261 12.01 -28.12 19.49
C GLY A 261 12.81 -29.13 18.65
N ASN A 262 13.59 -28.67 17.67
CA ASN A 262 14.36 -29.53 16.75
C ASN A 262 13.50 -30.57 16.03
N ASN A 263 12.23 -30.30 15.79
CA ASN A 263 11.40 -31.12 14.92
C ASN A 263 11.87 -30.91 13.47
N ALA A 264 12.91 -31.68 13.09
CA ALA A 264 13.45 -31.70 11.73
C ALA A 264 12.46 -32.22 10.68
N ASP A 265 11.26 -32.59 11.08
CA ASP A 265 10.22 -33.20 10.23
C ASP A 265 9.18 -32.23 9.71
N HIS A 266 9.47 -30.92 9.67
CA HIS A 266 8.56 -29.98 9.02
C HIS A 266 9.12 -29.48 7.68
N ASP A 267 8.23 -29.31 6.71
CA ASP A 267 8.57 -28.86 5.35
C ASP A 267 8.86 -27.35 5.23
N MET A 268 8.85 -26.60 6.33
CA MET A 268 9.03 -25.13 6.34
C MET A 268 10.51 -24.74 6.29
N VAL A 269 11.14 -25.03 5.16
CA VAL A 269 12.55 -24.74 4.87
C VAL A 269 12.68 -24.16 3.48
N GLY A 270 13.52 -23.16 3.30
CA GLY A 270 13.81 -22.59 2.00
C GLY A 270 12.55 -21.99 1.34
N GLU A 271 12.30 -22.33 0.10
CA GLU A 271 11.16 -21.84 -0.66
C GLU A 271 9.79 -22.34 -0.18
N ASN A 272 9.74 -23.36 0.65
CA ASN A 272 8.49 -23.81 1.27
C ASN A 272 7.98 -22.80 2.31
N ILE A 273 8.85 -21.94 2.85
CA ILE A 273 8.41 -20.79 3.64
C ILE A 273 7.72 -19.81 2.69
N PRO A 274 6.49 -19.39 2.98
CA PRO A 274 5.78 -18.44 2.14
C PRO A 274 6.61 -17.19 1.84
N LEU A 275 6.62 -16.74 0.59
CA LEU A 275 7.36 -15.55 0.15
C LEU A 275 7.11 -14.33 1.05
N SER A 276 5.86 -14.14 1.46
CA SER A 276 5.47 -13.02 2.30
C SER A 276 6.11 -13.06 3.69
N GLY A 277 6.24 -14.23 4.27
CA GLY A 277 6.99 -14.43 5.53
C GLY A 277 8.47 -14.12 5.36
N ARG A 278 9.10 -14.66 4.29
CA ARG A 278 10.50 -14.40 3.98
C ARG A 278 10.81 -12.92 3.75
N ILE A 279 9.92 -12.20 3.08
CA ILE A 279 10.04 -10.74 2.86
C ILE A 279 9.96 -9.99 4.19
N VAL A 280 8.95 -10.30 5.02
CA VAL A 280 8.78 -9.60 6.30
C VAL A 280 9.90 -9.94 7.27
N LYS A 281 10.41 -11.17 7.27
CA LYS A 281 11.57 -11.58 8.06
C LYS A 281 12.77 -10.65 7.87
N ILE A 282 13.20 -10.41 6.65
CA ILE A 282 14.36 -9.55 6.37
C ILE A 282 14.07 -8.07 6.68
N THR A 283 12.86 -7.59 6.38
CA THR A 283 12.51 -6.18 6.60
C THR A 283 12.31 -5.83 8.07
N ASP A 284 11.75 -6.74 8.86
CA ASP A 284 11.60 -6.57 10.31
C ASP A 284 12.98 -6.59 11.00
N VAL A 285 13.83 -7.57 10.68
CA VAL A 285 15.19 -7.64 11.25
C VAL A 285 16.00 -6.40 10.87
N TYR A 286 15.94 -5.96 9.61
CA TYR A 286 16.60 -4.73 9.16
C TYR A 286 16.16 -3.53 10.00
N ASP A 287 14.84 -3.31 10.14
CA ASP A 287 14.31 -2.21 10.94
C ASP A 287 14.72 -2.31 12.41
N ALA A 288 14.68 -3.52 12.97
CA ALA A 288 15.07 -3.78 14.35
C ALA A 288 16.55 -3.46 14.65
N LEU A 289 17.44 -3.67 13.68
CA LEU A 289 18.87 -3.37 13.81
C LEU A 289 19.17 -1.89 13.58
N MET A 290 18.46 -1.23 12.66
CA MET A 290 18.62 0.19 12.32
C MET A 290 17.95 1.14 13.30
N SER A 291 16.98 0.67 14.10
CA SER A 291 16.20 1.52 15.01
C SER A 291 16.80 1.57 16.42
N ILE A 292 16.72 2.75 17.05
CA ILE A 292 17.03 2.90 18.46
C ILE A 292 15.89 2.26 19.25
N ARG A 293 16.19 1.24 20.06
CA ARG A 293 15.21 0.65 21.01
C ARG A 293 15.58 1.06 22.44
N CYS A 294 14.59 1.11 23.36
CA CYS A 294 14.76 1.54 24.74
C CYS A 294 15.98 0.97 25.48
N TYR A 295 16.50 -0.17 24.99
CA TYR A 295 17.62 -0.89 25.61
C TYR A 295 18.83 -1.08 24.69
N LYS A 296 18.80 -0.57 23.42
CA LYS A 296 19.87 -0.80 22.44
C LYS A 296 19.99 0.40 21.50
N LYS A 297 21.21 0.94 21.36
CA LYS A 297 21.53 1.91 20.32
C LYS A 297 21.37 1.23 18.94
N ALA A 298 20.95 2.01 17.95
CA ALA A 298 21.02 1.56 16.55
C ALA A 298 22.44 1.06 16.26
N TRP A 299 22.50 0.02 15.44
CA TRP A 299 23.79 -0.44 14.93
C TRP A 299 24.31 0.53 13.88
N ASP A 300 25.62 0.50 13.69
CA ASP A 300 26.23 1.14 12.52
C ASP A 300 25.70 0.52 11.23
N GLU A 301 25.46 1.36 10.23
CA GLU A 301 24.85 0.95 8.95
C GLU A 301 25.61 -0.22 8.31
N GLN A 302 26.95 -0.11 8.21
CA GLN A 302 27.77 -1.16 7.62
C GLN A 302 27.63 -2.48 8.38
N LYS A 303 27.62 -2.42 9.69
CA LYS A 303 27.43 -3.60 10.53
C LYS A 303 26.08 -4.29 10.31
N VAL A 304 25.01 -3.51 10.04
CA VAL A 304 23.68 -4.08 9.72
C VAL A 304 23.73 -4.79 8.37
N LEU A 305 24.37 -4.19 7.37
CA LEU A 305 24.51 -4.79 6.04
C LEU A 305 25.34 -6.09 6.09
N ASP A 306 26.46 -6.05 6.80
CA ASP A 306 27.32 -7.24 7.00
C ASP A 306 26.55 -8.38 7.71
N GLU A 307 25.68 -8.06 8.67
CA GLU A 307 24.86 -9.05 9.38
C GLU A 307 23.78 -9.65 8.46
N ILE A 308 23.13 -8.84 7.60
CA ILE A 308 22.16 -9.34 6.62
C ILE A 308 22.85 -10.26 5.62
N GLU A 309 24.00 -9.86 5.09
CA GLU A 309 24.74 -10.67 4.12
C GLU A 309 25.24 -11.98 4.73
N LYS A 310 25.78 -11.94 5.95
CA LYS A 310 26.27 -13.11 6.69
C LYS A 310 25.20 -14.14 6.97
N ASN A 311 23.96 -13.71 7.22
CA ASN A 311 22.83 -14.59 7.52
C ASN A 311 22.03 -15.00 6.27
N SER A 312 22.53 -14.69 5.07
CA SER A 312 22.01 -15.19 3.80
C SER A 312 22.12 -16.72 3.74
N GLY A 313 21.03 -17.40 3.44
CA GLY A 313 20.96 -18.88 3.45
C GLY A 313 20.81 -19.51 4.83
N ILE A 314 20.80 -18.72 5.91
CA ILE A 314 20.56 -19.16 7.29
C ILE A 314 19.21 -18.60 7.77
N GLU A 315 19.17 -17.30 8.06
CA GLU A 315 17.92 -16.62 8.45
C GLU A 315 17.12 -16.15 7.24
N PHE A 316 17.83 -15.67 6.20
CA PHE A 316 17.23 -14.98 5.07
C PHE A 316 17.35 -15.77 3.78
N ASP A 317 16.33 -15.65 2.93
CA ASP A 317 16.34 -16.11 1.55
C ASP A 317 17.47 -15.41 0.77
N PRO A 318 18.43 -16.15 0.18
CA PRO A 318 19.55 -15.57 -0.55
C PRO A 318 19.13 -14.68 -1.73
N PHE A 319 18.04 -15.02 -2.39
CA PHE A 319 17.54 -14.21 -3.50
C PHE A 319 16.92 -12.91 -3.00
N LEU A 320 16.18 -12.93 -1.90
CA LEU A 320 15.65 -11.73 -1.26
C LEU A 320 16.75 -10.83 -0.69
N VAL A 321 17.85 -11.40 -0.19
CA VAL A 321 19.04 -10.63 0.22
C VAL A 321 19.60 -9.87 -0.98
N THR A 322 19.74 -10.52 -2.13
CA THR A 322 20.16 -9.84 -3.38
C THR A 322 19.20 -8.72 -3.76
N CYS A 323 17.88 -8.99 -3.74
CA CYS A 323 16.87 -7.97 -4.02
C CYS A 323 16.93 -6.79 -3.04
N PHE A 324 17.18 -7.05 -1.76
CA PHE A 324 17.32 -6.02 -0.72
C PHE A 324 18.49 -5.08 -1.03
N PHE A 325 19.66 -5.61 -1.38
CA PHE A 325 20.82 -4.80 -1.73
C PHE A 325 20.61 -3.99 -3.01
N ASP A 326 19.90 -4.55 -4.00
CA ASP A 326 19.58 -3.82 -5.24
C ASP A 326 18.74 -2.54 -5.00
N ILE A 327 17.88 -2.55 -3.97
CA ILE A 327 16.99 -1.42 -3.65
C ILE A 327 17.39 -0.70 -2.35
N TYR A 328 18.62 -0.89 -1.87
CA TYR A 328 19.05 -0.39 -0.57
C TYR A 328 18.85 1.13 -0.40
N GLU A 329 19.13 1.94 -1.43
CA GLU A 329 18.89 3.38 -1.38
C GLU A 329 17.40 3.73 -1.18
N THR A 330 16.50 2.90 -1.70
CA THR A 330 15.05 3.04 -1.45
C THR A 330 14.72 2.72 0.01
N MET A 331 15.35 1.70 0.60
CA MET A 331 15.21 1.36 2.02
C MET A 331 15.64 2.53 2.91
N LYS A 332 16.79 3.15 2.63
CA LYS A 332 17.26 4.35 3.34
C LYS A 332 16.28 5.51 3.25
N ALA A 333 15.75 5.78 2.06
CA ALA A 333 14.77 6.86 1.86
C ALA A 333 13.49 6.62 2.68
N ILE A 334 13.04 5.37 2.82
CA ILE A 334 11.90 4.99 3.66
C ILE A 334 12.23 5.23 5.13
N GLN A 335 13.42 4.86 5.60
CA GLN A 335 13.86 5.08 6.99
C GLN A 335 13.79 6.56 7.36
N VAL A 336 14.36 7.43 6.54
CA VAL A 336 14.32 8.89 6.74
C VAL A 336 12.87 9.42 6.74
N LYS A 337 12.02 8.91 5.84
CA LYS A 337 10.62 9.34 5.73
C LYS A 337 9.78 9.06 6.98
N TYR A 338 10.09 7.98 7.69
CA TYR A 338 9.34 7.50 8.86
C TYR A 338 10.22 7.54 10.14
N GLU A 339 11.12 8.53 10.26
CA GLU A 339 11.87 8.76 11.51
C GLU A 339 10.92 8.98 12.69
N GLU A 340 11.28 8.41 13.82
CA GLU A 340 10.60 8.70 15.11
C GLU A 340 10.91 10.14 15.49
N LYS A 341 9.83 10.93 15.67
CA LYS A 341 9.93 12.34 16.14
C LYS A 341 10.00 12.40 17.64
#